data_6161d51ba5ce75f91cb9fe0dc6d02989
#
_entry.id   6161d51ba5ce75f91cb9fe0dc6d02989
#
_cell.length_a   1.000
_cell.length_b   1.000
_cell.length_c   1.000
_cell.angle_alpha   90.00
_cell.angle_beta   90.00
_cell.angle_gamma   90.00
#
_symmetry.space_group_name_H-M   'P 1'
#
loop_
_entity.id
_entity.type
_entity.pdbx_description
1 polymer ?
#
loop_
_entity_poly.entity_id
_entity_poly.type
_entity_poly.pdbx_seq_one_letter_code
_entity_poly.pdbx_strand_id
1 'polypeptide(L)'
;MYFLQRFSDSLSSMNGSLEMSNWNQSTDFTNVTLFINDSVLTNDSSVSNVTTVPLFETYPKELLYFAAAACIVFVFIGVPGNFVTIVALLKSPRLRNVTSAFIINLCVADELFCMFSIPLAASLFIHKTWIYSDFLCKIFPLFRSVNVAVSLFTIIAITINRYVIIVHPKNYTKIYTKVSISVIIAFIWLVSFALLIPTALGIWGKFAFDPEVGTCTVVKVNGKSSKTFIHILAFVIPCFTLVFCYSRIFWIVRKSERKLKLGHGLKKEGNDGKFKLKCCGKKEAKSENEGKQKQSKDLKLLKVILVIFLAFVFCYTPIIFVKIFKKEKSLPALNIIGYLGGYCTGCINPIIYVIMSREYRRAYSELFKCKKTVHSVAETHTTSL
;
A
#
# COMPACT_ATOMS: atom_id res chain seq x y z
N MET A 1 19.56 -13.10 -6.40
CA MET A 1 19.61 -14.19 -7.39
C MET A 1 19.06 -15.51 -6.80
N TYR A 2 19.49 -15.95 -5.63
CA TYR A 2 19.01 -17.16 -4.94
C TYR A 2 17.49 -17.16 -4.60
N PHE A 3 16.91 -16.02 -4.30
CA PHE A 3 15.48 -15.88 -4.00
C PHE A 3 14.59 -16.02 -5.24
N LEU A 4 15.04 -15.51 -6.38
CA LEU A 4 14.33 -15.65 -7.67
C LEU A 4 14.39 -17.07 -8.20
N GLN A 5 15.47 -17.79 -7.95
CA GLN A 5 15.62 -19.20 -8.33
C GLN A 5 14.64 -20.10 -7.56
N ARG A 6 14.54 -19.93 -6.26
CA ARG A 6 13.58 -20.67 -5.42
C ARG A 6 12.12 -20.33 -5.72
N PHE A 7 11.85 -19.08 -6.16
CA PHE A 7 10.52 -18.66 -6.58
C PHE A 7 10.14 -19.28 -7.93
N SER A 8 11.10 -19.42 -8.88
CA SER A 8 10.94 -20.13 -10.14
C SER A 8 10.69 -21.62 -9.91
N ASP A 9 11.44 -22.25 -9.00
CA ASP A 9 11.30 -23.67 -8.66
C ASP A 9 9.96 -23.96 -7.96
N SER A 10 9.44 -23.02 -7.18
CA SER A 10 8.10 -23.12 -6.58
C SER A 10 6.98 -22.99 -7.62
N LEU A 11 7.17 -22.19 -8.67
CA LEU A 11 6.23 -22.06 -9.78
C LEU A 11 6.26 -23.29 -10.71
N SER A 12 7.43 -23.88 -10.95
CA SER A 12 7.55 -25.11 -11.74
C SER A 12 6.97 -26.32 -10.99
N SER A 13 7.11 -26.40 -9.69
CA SER A 13 6.47 -27.40 -8.83
C SER A 13 4.93 -27.31 -8.81
N MET A 14 4.36 -26.11 -9.06
CA MET A 14 2.91 -25.94 -9.18
C MET A 14 2.34 -26.36 -10.55
N ASN A 15 3.17 -26.40 -11.61
CA ASN A 15 2.77 -26.87 -12.95
C ASN A 15 2.89 -28.38 -13.12
N GLY A 16 3.56 -29.10 -12.22
CA GLY A 16 3.80 -30.55 -12.30
C GLY A 16 2.66 -31.44 -11.82
N SER A 17 1.51 -30.92 -11.43
CA SER A 17 0.37 -31.68 -10.90
C SER A 17 -0.86 -31.69 -11.83
N LEU A 18 -0.66 -31.55 -13.13
CA LEU A 18 -1.70 -31.70 -14.15
C LEU A 18 -1.32 -32.80 -15.16
N GLU A 19 -0.96 -33.97 -14.68
CA GLU A 19 -1.03 -35.18 -15.50
C GLU A 19 -2.12 -36.09 -14.95
N MET A 20 -3.17 -36.25 -15.78
CA MET A 20 -4.18 -37.27 -15.64
C MET A 20 -3.53 -38.65 -15.83
N SER A 21 -3.49 -39.45 -14.79
CA SER A 21 -3.30 -40.88 -14.94
C SER A 21 -4.56 -41.61 -14.48
N ASN A 22 -5.16 -42.30 -15.46
CA ASN A 22 -6.15 -43.38 -15.29
C ASN A 22 -5.72 -44.35 -14.20
N TRP A 23 -6.57 -44.53 -13.20
CA TRP A 23 -6.52 -45.76 -12.39
C TRP A 23 -7.91 -46.36 -12.32
N ASN A 24 -8.19 -47.29 -13.25
CA ASN A 24 -9.05 -48.43 -13.02
C ASN A 24 -8.23 -49.43 -12.23
N GLN A 25 -8.64 -49.78 -11.03
CA GLN A 25 -8.61 -51.16 -10.56
C GLN A 25 -9.34 -51.26 -9.20
N SER A 26 -10.33 -52.17 -9.24
CA SER A 26 -10.99 -52.86 -8.15
C SER A 26 -9.98 -53.47 -7.19
N THR A 27 -10.14 -53.22 -5.87
CA THR A 27 -9.78 -54.19 -4.84
C THR A 27 -10.59 -53.96 -3.58
N ASP A 28 -11.37 -54.96 -3.28
CA ASP A 28 -11.92 -55.46 -2.03
C ASP A 28 -11.80 -54.60 -0.74
N PHE A 29 -12.95 -54.11 -0.30
CA PHE A 29 -13.20 -53.78 1.09
C PHE A 29 -13.93 -54.95 1.76
N THR A 30 -13.18 -55.90 2.33
CA THR A 30 -13.69 -56.79 3.35
C THR A 30 -12.82 -56.68 4.60
N ASN A 31 -13.53 -56.57 5.73
CA ASN A 31 -13.01 -56.66 7.11
C ASN A 31 -12.47 -55.41 7.80
N VAL A 32 -13.39 -54.55 8.27
CA VAL A 32 -13.31 -54.02 9.64
C VAL A 32 -14.69 -54.14 10.27
N THR A 33 -14.91 -55.25 10.96
CA THR A 33 -16.04 -55.46 11.84
C THR A 33 -15.81 -54.66 13.12
N LEU A 34 -16.53 -53.56 13.31
CA LEU A 34 -16.61 -52.87 14.57
C LEU A 34 -18.06 -52.99 15.10
N PHE A 35 -18.12 -53.59 16.25
CA PHE A 35 -19.34 -53.78 17.05
C PHE A 35 -20.16 -52.51 17.17
N ILE A 36 -21.36 -52.50 16.61
CA ILE A 36 -22.41 -51.53 16.95
C ILE A 36 -23.57 -52.30 17.51
N ASN A 37 -23.85 -52.06 18.80
CA ASN A 37 -25.05 -52.52 19.46
C ASN A 37 -26.27 -51.91 18.80
N ASP A 38 -27.22 -52.77 18.47
CA ASP A 38 -28.57 -52.43 18.05
C ASP A 38 -29.28 -51.60 19.11
N SER A 39 -29.72 -50.40 18.74
CA SER A 39 -31.01 -49.89 19.21
C SER A 39 -31.43 -48.66 18.40
N VAL A 40 -32.61 -48.78 17.80
CA VAL A 40 -33.55 -47.74 17.41
C VAL A 40 -33.28 -47.03 16.08
N LEU A 41 -33.93 -47.56 15.05
CA LEU A 41 -34.33 -46.84 13.83
C LEU A 41 -35.21 -45.61 14.21
N THR A 42 -34.67 -44.42 14.08
CA THR A 42 -35.43 -43.22 13.77
C THR A 42 -34.74 -42.51 12.61
N ASN A 43 -35.50 -42.39 11.53
CA ASN A 43 -35.14 -41.57 10.38
C ASN A 43 -34.93 -40.13 10.83
N ASP A 44 -33.69 -39.71 10.95
CA ASP A 44 -33.33 -38.31 10.98
C ASP A 44 -32.08 -38.14 10.10
N SER A 45 -32.30 -37.56 8.93
CA SER A 45 -31.23 -37.08 8.02
C SER A 45 -30.55 -35.85 8.64
N SER A 46 -29.89 -36.04 9.78
CA SER A 46 -28.98 -35.06 10.35
C SER A 46 -27.64 -35.18 9.67
N VAL A 47 -27.48 -34.43 8.58
CA VAL A 47 -26.15 -33.97 8.16
C VAL A 47 -25.49 -33.34 9.38
N SER A 48 -24.54 -34.05 9.96
CA SER A 48 -23.71 -33.50 11.03
C SER A 48 -22.99 -32.25 10.49
N ASN A 49 -23.59 -31.10 10.76
CA ASN A 49 -22.89 -29.80 10.62
C ASN A 49 -21.73 -29.84 11.60
N VAL A 50 -20.56 -30.23 11.11
CA VAL A 50 -19.31 -29.97 11.80
C VAL A 50 -19.18 -28.44 11.86
N THR A 51 -19.62 -27.84 12.94
CA THR A 51 -19.46 -26.44 13.23
C THR A 51 -17.96 -26.19 13.43
N THR A 52 -17.29 -25.76 12.35
CA THR A 52 -15.89 -25.38 12.41
C THR A 52 -15.77 -24.16 13.30
N VAL A 53 -15.10 -24.30 14.45
CA VAL A 53 -14.84 -23.21 15.39
C VAL A 53 -13.99 -22.14 14.67
N PRO A 54 -14.40 -20.85 14.66
CA PRO A 54 -13.63 -19.79 14.03
C PRO A 54 -12.22 -19.67 14.59
N LEU A 55 -11.25 -19.42 13.72
CA LEU A 55 -9.82 -19.40 14.09
C LEU A 55 -9.53 -18.49 15.31
N PHE A 56 -10.16 -17.32 15.38
CA PHE A 56 -9.89 -16.36 16.47
C PHE A 56 -10.47 -16.81 17.82
N GLU A 57 -11.41 -17.75 17.85
CA GLU A 57 -11.85 -18.36 19.11
C GLU A 57 -10.76 -19.24 19.74
N THR A 58 -9.84 -19.75 18.92
CA THR A 58 -8.71 -20.57 19.37
C THR A 58 -7.52 -19.75 19.86
N TYR A 59 -7.54 -18.41 19.66
CA TYR A 59 -6.43 -17.53 20.01
C TYR A 59 -6.52 -17.04 21.47
N PRO A 60 -5.38 -16.74 22.14
CA PRO A 60 -5.38 -16.09 23.44
C PRO A 60 -6.17 -14.78 23.42
N LYS A 61 -7.02 -14.58 24.42
CA LYS A 61 -7.89 -13.39 24.53
C LYS A 61 -7.06 -12.10 24.60
N GLU A 62 -5.94 -12.13 25.33
CA GLU A 62 -5.02 -11.02 25.52
C GLU A 62 -4.43 -10.54 24.19
N LEU A 63 -4.09 -11.49 23.32
CA LEU A 63 -3.56 -11.19 22.00
C LEU A 63 -4.61 -10.48 21.10
N LEU A 64 -5.87 -10.90 21.16
CA LEU A 64 -6.96 -10.30 20.40
C LEU A 64 -7.35 -8.93 20.96
N TYR A 65 -7.37 -8.74 22.28
CA TYR A 65 -7.59 -7.43 22.89
C TYR A 65 -6.47 -6.46 22.58
N PHE A 66 -5.21 -6.93 22.57
CA PHE A 66 -4.08 -6.13 22.09
C PHE A 66 -4.28 -5.71 20.63
N ALA A 67 -4.71 -6.63 19.76
CA ALA A 67 -4.99 -6.32 18.35
C ALA A 67 -6.11 -5.29 18.19
N ALA A 68 -7.19 -5.42 18.95
CA ALA A 68 -8.30 -4.47 18.95
C ALA A 68 -7.83 -3.07 19.43
N ALA A 69 -7.09 -3.00 20.52
CA ALA A 69 -6.53 -1.74 21.05
C ALA A 69 -5.59 -1.08 20.03
N ALA A 70 -4.72 -1.86 19.36
CA ALA A 70 -3.86 -1.35 18.30
C ALA A 70 -4.66 -0.79 17.11
N CYS A 71 -5.74 -1.46 16.69
CA CYS A 71 -6.64 -0.95 15.66
C CYS A 71 -7.27 0.39 16.06
N ILE A 72 -7.72 0.53 17.30
CA ILE A 72 -8.27 1.79 17.83
C ILE A 72 -7.22 2.90 17.77
N VAL A 73 -5.99 2.62 18.19
CA VAL A 73 -4.86 3.58 18.10
C VAL A 73 -4.61 3.97 16.64
N PHE A 74 -4.64 3.02 15.71
CA PHE A 74 -4.47 3.30 14.28
C PHE A 74 -5.55 4.23 13.72
N VAL A 75 -6.80 4.11 14.15
CA VAL A 75 -7.87 5.03 13.76
C VAL A 75 -7.56 6.45 14.28
N PHE A 76 -7.20 6.58 15.57
CA PHE A 76 -6.89 7.88 16.16
C PHE A 76 -5.64 8.57 15.58
N ILE A 77 -4.72 7.83 15.02
CA ILE A 77 -3.55 8.38 14.30
C ILE A 77 -3.87 8.61 12.82
N GLY A 78 -4.50 7.63 12.18
CA GLY A 78 -4.71 7.62 10.73
C GLY A 78 -5.72 8.66 10.26
N VAL A 79 -6.89 8.73 10.91
CA VAL A 79 -7.94 9.68 10.51
C VAL A 79 -7.44 11.13 10.63
N PRO A 80 -6.98 11.65 11.77
CA PRO A 80 -6.52 13.03 11.81
C PRO A 80 -5.24 13.24 11.00
N GLY A 81 -4.35 12.26 10.89
CA GLY A 81 -3.10 12.35 10.14
C GLY A 81 -3.33 12.52 8.64
N ASN A 82 -4.17 11.68 8.03
CA ASN A 82 -4.50 11.77 6.61
C ASN A 82 -5.32 13.04 6.33
N PHE A 83 -6.31 13.36 7.15
CA PHE A 83 -7.11 14.58 7.01
C PHE A 83 -6.25 15.86 7.06
N VAL A 84 -5.37 15.99 8.05
CA VAL A 84 -4.46 17.14 8.17
C VAL A 84 -3.53 17.21 6.95
N THR A 85 -3.05 16.08 6.45
CA THR A 85 -2.22 16.01 5.24
C THR A 85 -2.97 16.55 4.02
N ILE A 86 -4.21 16.11 3.80
CA ILE A 86 -5.05 16.57 2.70
C ILE A 86 -5.24 18.09 2.78
N VAL A 87 -5.67 18.59 3.94
CA VAL A 87 -5.92 20.03 4.14
C VAL A 87 -4.65 20.87 3.96
N ALA A 88 -3.51 20.42 4.48
CA ALA A 88 -2.22 21.09 4.34
C ALA A 88 -1.78 21.20 2.88
N LEU A 89 -1.94 20.11 2.09
CA LEU A 89 -1.59 20.10 0.69
C LEU A 89 -2.52 20.95 -0.18
N LEU A 90 -3.81 20.99 0.13
CA LEU A 90 -4.78 21.82 -0.56
C LEU A 90 -4.56 23.31 -0.28
N LYS A 91 -4.24 23.68 0.97
CA LYS A 91 -4.05 25.09 1.39
C LYS A 91 -2.69 25.66 1.04
N SER A 92 -1.62 24.83 0.94
CA SER A 92 -0.27 25.30 0.68
C SER A 92 0.02 25.52 -0.81
N PRO A 93 0.11 26.79 -1.31
CA PRO A 93 0.43 27.06 -2.72
C PRO A 93 1.80 26.52 -3.12
N ARG A 94 2.75 26.43 -2.17
CA ARG A 94 4.12 25.94 -2.41
C ARG A 94 4.19 24.46 -2.71
N LEU A 95 3.19 23.68 -2.24
CA LEU A 95 3.11 22.23 -2.42
C LEU A 95 2.17 21.83 -3.56
N ARG A 96 1.57 22.80 -4.28
CA ARG A 96 0.70 22.50 -5.43
C ARG A 96 1.53 21.99 -6.61
N ASN A 97 1.69 20.69 -6.69
CA ASN A 97 2.36 20.00 -7.80
C ASN A 97 1.68 18.65 -8.07
N VAL A 98 2.03 18.02 -9.18
CA VAL A 98 1.46 16.73 -9.60
C VAL A 98 1.59 15.65 -8.53
N THR A 99 2.74 15.59 -7.86
CA THR A 99 2.98 14.59 -6.81
C THR A 99 2.04 14.81 -5.63
N SER A 100 1.76 16.06 -5.27
CA SER A 100 0.81 16.37 -4.19
C SER A 100 -0.60 15.90 -4.51
N ALA A 101 -1.02 15.96 -5.78
CA ALA A 101 -2.32 15.41 -6.19
C ALA A 101 -2.38 13.89 -5.95
N PHE A 102 -1.33 13.15 -6.30
CA PHE A 102 -1.25 11.72 -6.00
C PHE A 102 -1.15 11.42 -4.51
N ILE A 103 -0.45 12.25 -3.74
CA ILE A 103 -0.39 12.08 -2.27
C ILE A 103 -1.74 12.37 -1.64
N ILE A 104 -2.49 13.35 -2.11
CA ILE A 104 -3.88 13.57 -1.68
C ILE A 104 -4.73 12.34 -1.99
N ASN A 105 -4.61 11.76 -3.19
CA ASN A 105 -5.31 10.53 -3.55
C ASN A 105 -4.96 9.37 -2.61
N LEU A 106 -3.68 9.20 -2.26
CA LEU A 106 -3.24 8.20 -1.29
C LEU A 106 -3.87 8.44 0.08
N CYS A 107 -3.84 9.69 0.58
CA CYS A 107 -4.44 10.04 1.87
C CYS A 107 -5.96 9.86 1.87
N VAL A 108 -6.67 10.10 0.77
CA VAL A 108 -8.12 9.84 0.66
C VAL A 108 -8.41 8.35 0.76
N ALA A 109 -7.64 7.50 0.08
CA ALA A 109 -7.79 6.05 0.18
C ALA A 109 -7.52 5.58 1.62
N ASP A 110 -6.44 6.06 2.24
CA ASP A 110 -6.07 5.70 3.61
C ASP A 110 -7.08 6.22 4.65
N GLU A 111 -7.68 7.39 4.41
CA GLU A 111 -8.75 7.95 5.24
C GLU A 111 -9.98 7.03 5.25
N LEU A 112 -10.46 6.64 4.07
CA LEU A 112 -11.57 5.70 3.91
C LEU A 112 -11.26 4.35 4.57
N PHE A 113 -10.03 3.87 4.47
CA PHE A 113 -9.58 2.64 5.10
C PHE A 113 -9.59 2.74 6.63
N CYS A 114 -9.07 3.83 7.18
CA CYS A 114 -9.04 4.09 8.63
C CYS A 114 -10.45 4.27 9.22
N MET A 115 -11.36 4.90 8.47
CA MET A 115 -12.73 5.16 8.93
C MET A 115 -13.64 3.94 8.83
N PHE A 116 -13.42 3.06 7.86
CA PHE A 116 -14.31 1.93 7.59
C PHE A 116 -13.70 0.58 7.96
N SER A 117 -12.53 0.24 7.42
CA SER A 117 -12.00 -1.12 7.54
C SER A 117 -11.38 -1.40 8.92
N ILE A 118 -10.66 -0.43 9.50
CA ILE A 118 -9.98 -0.65 10.78
C ILE A 118 -10.96 -0.79 11.96
N PRO A 119 -12.05 0.02 12.08
CA PRO A 119 -13.04 -0.19 13.13
C PRO A 119 -13.73 -1.55 13.06
N LEU A 120 -14.07 -2.03 11.85
CA LEU A 120 -14.66 -3.36 11.66
C LEU A 120 -13.68 -4.48 12.05
N ALA A 121 -12.39 -4.28 11.77
CA ALA A 121 -11.34 -5.20 12.21
C ALA A 121 -11.17 -5.21 13.73
N ALA A 122 -11.25 -4.06 14.40
CA ALA A 122 -11.23 -3.98 15.86
C ALA A 122 -12.40 -4.77 16.47
N SER A 123 -13.60 -4.57 15.94
CA SER A 123 -14.81 -5.31 16.36
C SER A 123 -14.64 -6.82 16.15
N LEU A 124 -14.08 -7.24 15.01
CA LEU A 124 -13.80 -8.65 14.72
C LEU A 124 -12.87 -9.28 15.77
N PHE A 125 -11.83 -8.57 16.21
CA PHE A 125 -10.92 -9.07 17.24
C PHE A 125 -11.58 -9.15 18.62
N ILE A 126 -12.46 -8.19 18.95
CA ILE A 126 -13.20 -8.17 20.23
C ILE A 126 -14.17 -9.35 20.30
N HIS A 127 -14.98 -9.53 19.26
CA HIS A 127 -16.02 -10.55 19.20
C HIS A 127 -15.52 -11.91 18.71
N LYS A 128 -14.26 -12.01 18.21
CA LYS A 128 -13.60 -13.22 17.69
C LYS A 128 -14.26 -13.83 16.46
N THR A 129 -15.40 -13.32 16.05
CA THR A 129 -16.18 -13.74 14.89
C THR A 129 -16.83 -12.52 14.23
N TRP A 130 -17.39 -12.74 13.05
CA TRP A 130 -18.13 -11.70 12.35
C TRP A 130 -19.57 -11.62 12.84
N ILE A 131 -19.93 -10.51 13.45
CA ILE A 131 -21.25 -10.30 14.07
C ILE A 131 -22.22 -9.48 13.21
N TYR A 132 -21.74 -9.00 12.05
CA TYR A 132 -22.54 -8.16 11.17
C TYR A 132 -23.17 -8.96 10.03
N SER A 133 -23.97 -8.28 9.19
CA SER A 133 -24.65 -8.88 8.05
C SER A 133 -23.68 -9.47 7.00
N ASP A 134 -24.18 -10.43 6.20
CA ASP A 134 -23.47 -11.01 5.07
C ASP A 134 -23.11 -9.96 4.01
N PHE A 135 -23.95 -8.94 3.83
CA PHE A 135 -23.64 -7.82 2.94
C PHE A 135 -22.37 -7.10 3.37
N LEU A 136 -22.27 -6.75 4.65
CA LEU A 136 -21.08 -6.07 5.20
C LEU A 136 -19.85 -6.99 5.16
N CYS A 137 -20.04 -8.31 5.34
CA CYS A 137 -18.98 -9.31 5.19
C CYS A 137 -18.42 -9.40 3.76
N LYS A 138 -19.20 -9.08 2.74
CA LYS A 138 -18.74 -8.97 1.35
C LYS A 138 -18.02 -7.65 1.09
N ILE A 139 -18.56 -6.56 1.62
CA ILE A 139 -18.02 -5.20 1.43
C ILE A 139 -16.67 -5.02 2.15
N PHE A 140 -16.51 -5.55 3.36
CA PHE A 140 -15.29 -5.40 4.15
C PHE A 140 -13.99 -5.85 3.42
N PRO A 141 -13.88 -7.09 2.89
CA PRO A 141 -12.70 -7.53 2.16
C PRO A 141 -12.57 -6.84 0.78
N LEU A 142 -13.69 -6.46 0.16
CA LEU A 142 -13.69 -5.68 -1.08
C LEU A 142 -12.99 -4.32 -0.85
N PHE A 143 -13.47 -3.53 0.11
CA PHE A 143 -12.87 -2.22 0.43
C PHE A 143 -11.41 -2.33 0.84
N ARG A 144 -11.07 -3.31 1.68
CA ARG A 144 -9.69 -3.58 2.06
C ARG A 144 -8.79 -3.84 0.84
N SER A 145 -9.26 -4.67 -0.10
CA SER A 145 -8.48 -5.03 -1.30
C SER A 145 -8.37 -3.87 -2.29
N VAL A 146 -9.46 -3.12 -2.49
CA VAL A 146 -9.44 -1.88 -3.30
C VAL A 146 -8.47 -0.87 -2.72
N ASN A 147 -8.48 -0.63 -1.40
CA ASN A 147 -7.56 0.30 -0.76
C ASN A 147 -6.11 -0.08 -1.01
N VAL A 148 -5.74 -1.35 -0.80
CA VAL A 148 -4.38 -1.85 -1.09
C VAL A 148 -4.00 -1.60 -2.54
N ALA A 149 -4.89 -1.87 -3.50
CA ALA A 149 -4.62 -1.67 -4.92
C ALA A 149 -4.46 -0.19 -5.25
N VAL A 150 -5.36 0.69 -4.78
CA VAL A 150 -5.29 2.14 -4.98
C VAL A 150 -3.99 2.71 -4.41
N SER A 151 -3.61 2.32 -3.19
CA SER A 151 -2.37 2.78 -2.54
C SER A 151 -1.14 2.36 -3.34
N LEU A 152 -1.05 1.10 -3.77
CA LEU A 152 0.07 0.60 -4.57
C LEU A 152 0.16 1.25 -5.95
N PHE A 153 -0.95 1.35 -6.68
CA PHE A 153 -0.96 2.02 -7.99
C PHE A 153 -0.66 3.51 -7.87
N THR A 154 -1.08 4.16 -6.79
CA THR A 154 -0.72 5.54 -6.50
C THR A 154 0.78 5.70 -6.26
N ILE A 155 1.41 4.81 -5.49
CA ILE A 155 2.87 4.79 -5.28
C ILE A 155 3.61 4.59 -6.61
N ILE A 156 3.12 3.70 -7.49
CA ILE A 156 3.65 3.50 -8.85
C ILE A 156 3.53 4.80 -9.65
N ALA A 157 2.36 5.43 -9.67
CA ALA A 157 2.13 6.68 -10.40
C ALA A 157 3.05 7.81 -9.92
N ILE A 158 3.26 7.94 -8.60
CA ILE A 158 4.21 8.89 -8.03
C ILE A 158 5.63 8.57 -8.48
N THR A 159 6.03 7.30 -8.49
CA THR A 159 7.36 6.86 -8.90
C THR A 159 7.61 7.15 -10.37
N ILE A 160 6.66 6.83 -11.24
CA ILE A 160 6.72 7.15 -12.69
C ILE A 160 6.76 8.67 -12.89
N ASN A 161 5.96 9.44 -12.18
CA ASN A 161 5.99 10.90 -12.23
C ASN A 161 7.38 11.44 -11.89
N ARG A 162 8.04 10.90 -10.85
CA ARG A 162 9.42 11.29 -10.49
C ARG A 162 10.44 10.85 -11.54
N TYR A 163 10.26 9.68 -12.11
CA TYR A 163 11.08 9.21 -13.21
C TYR A 163 11.01 10.16 -14.40
N VAL A 164 9.80 10.53 -14.85
CA VAL A 164 9.63 11.43 -16.00
C VAL A 164 10.21 12.82 -15.75
N ILE A 165 10.04 13.39 -14.53
CA ILE A 165 10.62 14.69 -14.17
C ILE A 165 12.15 14.68 -14.29
N ILE A 166 12.80 13.60 -13.86
CA ILE A 166 14.27 13.53 -13.80
C ILE A 166 14.87 13.13 -15.15
N VAL A 167 14.24 12.17 -15.84
CA VAL A 167 14.79 11.56 -17.05
C VAL A 167 14.33 12.28 -18.32
N HIS A 168 13.07 12.75 -18.36
CA HIS A 168 12.44 13.34 -19.53
C HIS A 168 11.81 14.73 -19.25
N PRO A 169 12.58 15.71 -18.72
CA PRO A 169 12.02 16.99 -18.26
C PRO A 169 11.32 17.77 -19.38
N LYS A 170 11.76 17.61 -20.64
CA LYS A 170 11.17 18.29 -21.81
C LYS A 170 9.72 17.83 -22.10
N ASN A 171 9.40 16.59 -21.81
CA ASN A 171 8.06 16.01 -22.08
C ASN A 171 7.12 16.10 -20.87
N TYR A 172 7.64 16.48 -19.70
CA TYR A 172 6.89 16.46 -18.44
C TYR A 172 5.60 17.29 -18.50
N THR A 173 5.67 18.53 -18.96
CA THR A 173 4.54 19.45 -19.03
C THR A 173 3.46 19.01 -20.03
N LYS A 174 3.86 18.28 -21.07
CA LYS A 174 2.92 17.71 -22.05
C LYS A 174 2.17 16.50 -21.48
N ILE A 175 2.85 15.65 -20.69
CA ILE A 175 2.29 14.42 -20.11
C ILE A 175 1.42 14.73 -18.89
N TYR A 176 1.86 15.60 -18.01
CA TYR A 176 1.20 15.87 -16.72
C TYR A 176 0.42 17.19 -16.73
N THR A 177 -0.66 17.23 -17.51
CA THR A 177 -1.68 18.28 -17.45
C THR A 177 -2.67 18.02 -16.31
N LYS A 178 -3.49 19.01 -15.93
CA LYS A 178 -4.53 18.82 -14.91
C LYS A 178 -5.51 17.71 -15.29
N VAL A 179 -5.91 17.67 -16.56
CA VAL A 179 -6.81 16.62 -17.08
C VAL A 179 -6.16 15.24 -17.01
N SER A 180 -4.90 15.12 -17.48
CA SER A 180 -4.17 13.83 -17.42
C SER A 180 -4.05 13.30 -15.99
N ILE A 181 -3.79 14.17 -15.01
CA ILE A 181 -3.70 13.77 -13.60
C ILE A 181 -5.04 13.22 -13.11
N SER A 182 -6.14 13.92 -13.40
CA SER A 182 -7.49 13.45 -13.02
C SER A 182 -7.84 12.13 -13.69
N VAL A 183 -7.49 11.95 -14.96
CA VAL A 183 -7.70 10.70 -15.70
C VAL A 183 -6.87 9.56 -15.09
N ILE A 184 -5.59 9.80 -14.75
CA ILE A 184 -4.73 8.78 -14.10
C ILE A 184 -5.32 8.37 -12.75
N ILE A 185 -5.78 9.32 -11.93
CA ILE A 185 -6.41 9.02 -10.63
C ILE A 185 -7.69 8.22 -10.83
N ALA A 186 -8.58 8.64 -11.72
CA ALA A 186 -9.79 7.89 -12.04
C ALA A 186 -9.49 6.48 -12.55
N PHE A 187 -8.49 6.32 -13.40
CA PHE A 187 -8.02 5.02 -13.89
C PHE A 187 -7.51 4.11 -12.76
N ILE A 188 -6.75 4.66 -11.80
CA ILE A 188 -6.29 3.90 -10.62
C ILE A 188 -7.48 3.31 -9.86
N TRP A 189 -8.52 4.11 -9.56
CA TRP A 189 -9.72 3.64 -8.88
C TRP A 189 -10.48 2.61 -9.70
N LEU A 190 -10.73 2.88 -10.98
CA LEU A 190 -11.47 1.98 -11.88
C LEU A 190 -10.77 0.62 -12.00
N VAL A 191 -9.45 0.58 -12.21
CA VAL A 191 -8.69 -0.67 -12.31
C VAL A 191 -8.70 -1.41 -10.96
N SER A 192 -8.58 -0.70 -9.84
CA SER A 192 -8.61 -1.32 -8.51
C SER A 192 -9.94 -2.02 -8.23
N PHE A 193 -11.07 -1.46 -8.64
CA PHE A 193 -12.37 -2.14 -8.56
C PHE A 193 -12.50 -3.24 -9.60
N ALA A 194 -12.10 -3.01 -10.85
CA ALA A 194 -12.22 -3.96 -11.94
C ALA A 194 -11.51 -5.30 -11.66
N LEU A 195 -10.35 -5.26 -11.02
CA LEU A 195 -9.60 -6.45 -10.60
C LEU A 195 -10.37 -7.36 -9.65
N LEU A 196 -11.35 -6.83 -8.93
CA LEU A 196 -12.13 -7.56 -7.94
C LEU A 196 -13.53 -7.97 -8.43
N ILE A 197 -13.95 -7.49 -9.62
CA ILE A 197 -15.25 -7.85 -10.22
C ILE A 197 -15.44 -9.39 -10.33
N PRO A 198 -14.48 -10.18 -10.84
CA PRO A 198 -14.66 -11.62 -10.95
C PRO A 198 -14.89 -12.31 -9.59
N THR A 199 -14.27 -11.77 -8.53
CA THR A 199 -14.48 -12.27 -7.17
C THR A 199 -15.81 -11.80 -6.59
N ALA A 200 -16.23 -10.57 -6.84
CA ALA A 200 -17.51 -10.03 -6.40
C ALA A 200 -18.69 -10.77 -7.05
N LEU A 201 -18.55 -11.17 -8.31
CA LEU A 201 -19.54 -11.98 -9.05
C LEU A 201 -19.47 -13.49 -8.72
N GLY A 202 -18.51 -13.95 -7.89
CA GLY A 202 -18.39 -15.35 -7.54
C GLY A 202 -17.77 -16.24 -8.62
N ILE A 203 -17.25 -15.67 -9.71
CA ILE A 203 -16.65 -16.41 -10.83
C ILE A 203 -15.29 -16.98 -10.43
N TRP A 204 -14.49 -16.21 -9.71
CA TRP A 204 -13.14 -16.59 -9.30
C TRP A 204 -12.96 -16.42 -7.78
N GLY A 205 -13.62 -17.31 -7.00
CA GLY A 205 -13.82 -17.16 -5.57
C GLY A 205 -14.98 -16.22 -5.27
N LYS A 206 -15.32 -16.06 -4.00
CA LYS A 206 -16.36 -15.11 -3.52
C LYS A 206 -15.94 -14.48 -2.21
N PHE A 207 -16.50 -13.32 -1.89
CA PHE A 207 -16.34 -12.71 -0.57
C PHE A 207 -17.33 -13.33 0.41
N ALA A 208 -16.81 -13.93 1.48
CA ALA A 208 -17.60 -14.52 2.55
C ALA A 208 -16.77 -14.65 3.84
N PHE A 209 -17.42 -14.96 4.95
CA PHE A 209 -16.74 -15.34 6.17
C PHE A 209 -16.03 -16.70 6.00
N ASP A 210 -14.77 -16.76 6.40
CA ASP A 210 -13.95 -17.95 6.35
C ASP A 210 -13.56 -18.34 7.79
N PRO A 211 -14.18 -19.38 8.37
CA PRO A 211 -13.88 -19.80 9.74
C PRO A 211 -12.42 -20.21 9.93
N GLU A 212 -11.77 -20.80 8.92
CA GLU A 212 -10.38 -21.21 8.99
C GLU A 212 -9.41 -20.03 9.08
N VAL A 213 -9.83 -18.87 8.61
CA VAL A 213 -9.06 -17.62 8.64
C VAL A 213 -9.55 -16.68 9.75
N GLY A 214 -10.76 -16.91 10.25
CA GLY A 214 -11.41 -16.13 11.31
C GLY A 214 -11.91 -14.75 10.86
N THR A 215 -12.01 -14.49 9.54
CA THR A 215 -12.44 -13.17 9.01
C THR A 215 -13.17 -13.31 7.69
N CYS A 216 -13.90 -12.26 7.32
CA CYS A 216 -14.43 -12.13 5.96
C CYS A 216 -13.30 -11.91 4.96
N THR A 217 -13.24 -12.74 3.93
CA THR A 217 -12.15 -12.78 2.95
C THR A 217 -12.62 -13.41 1.63
N VAL A 218 -11.70 -13.60 0.68
CA VAL A 218 -11.97 -14.37 -0.53
C VAL A 218 -11.97 -15.87 -0.19
N VAL A 219 -13.09 -16.55 -0.32
CA VAL A 219 -13.19 -18.00 -0.19
C VAL A 219 -13.19 -18.67 -1.57
N LYS A 220 -12.81 -19.93 -1.63
CA LYS A 220 -12.79 -20.69 -2.88
C LYS A 220 -14.21 -21.01 -3.36
N VAL A 221 -14.40 -20.99 -4.69
CA VAL A 221 -15.61 -21.48 -5.37
C VAL A 221 -15.13 -22.49 -6.41
N ASN A 222 -15.64 -23.71 -6.37
CA ASN A 222 -15.24 -24.81 -7.24
C ASN A 222 -13.69 -25.00 -7.31
N GLY A 223 -13.04 -24.93 -6.14
CA GLY A 223 -11.58 -25.05 -6.02
C GLY A 223 -10.77 -23.81 -6.47
N LYS A 224 -11.40 -22.82 -7.10
CA LYS A 224 -10.76 -21.61 -7.64
C LYS A 224 -10.84 -20.43 -6.69
N SER A 225 -9.77 -19.63 -6.63
CA SER A 225 -9.71 -18.39 -5.83
C SER A 225 -8.78 -17.37 -6.48
N SER A 226 -9.22 -16.14 -6.56
CA SER A 226 -8.41 -15.00 -7.05
C SER A 226 -7.34 -14.54 -6.07
N LYS A 227 -7.36 -15.05 -4.82
CA LYS A 227 -6.54 -14.57 -3.70
C LYS A 227 -5.04 -14.53 -4.03
N THR A 228 -4.50 -15.63 -4.55
CA THR A 228 -3.08 -15.74 -4.92
C THR A 228 -2.73 -14.80 -6.06
N PHE A 229 -3.56 -14.76 -7.11
CA PHE A 229 -3.35 -13.88 -8.26
C PHE A 229 -3.31 -12.39 -7.85
N ILE A 230 -4.28 -11.95 -7.04
CA ILE A 230 -4.34 -10.57 -6.54
C ILE A 230 -3.09 -10.23 -5.73
N HIS A 231 -2.63 -11.14 -4.85
CA HIS A 231 -1.42 -10.91 -4.05
C HIS A 231 -0.14 -10.84 -4.91
N ILE A 232 -0.01 -11.72 -5.91
CA ILE A 232 1.13 -11.69 -6.84
C ILE A 232 1.12 -10.38 -7.63
N LEU A 233 -0.01 -10.00 -8.21
CA LEU A 233 -0.16 -8.77 -8.97
C LEU A 233 0.15 -7.53 -8.11
N ALA A 234 -0.39 -7.48 -6.89
CA ALA A 234 -0.17 -6.38 -5.96
C ALA A 234 1.28 -6.27 -5.48
N PHE A 235 2.08 -7.33 -5.52
CA PHE A 235 3.46 -7.30 -5.06
C PHE A 235 4.47 -7.19 -6.21
N VAL A 236 4.33 -8.01 -7.26
CA VAL A 236 5.33 -8.11 -8.34
C VAL A 236 5.38 -6.84 -9.18
N ILE A 237 4.22 -6.30 -9.58
CA ILE A 237 4.19 -5.10 -10.43
C ILE A 237 4.84 -3.88 -9.75
N PRO A 238 4.48 -3.52 -8.51
CA PRO A 238 5.16 -2.42 -7.82
C PRO A 238 6.65 -2.64 -7.64
N CYS A 239 7.07 -3.83 -7.20
CA CYS A 239 8.48 -4.14 -7.02
C CYS A 239 9.27 -3.94 -8.32
N PHE A 240 8.79 -4.52 -9.43
CA PHE A 240 9.45 -4.39 -10.73
C PHE A 240 9.53 -2.94 -11.20
N THR A 241 8.41 -2.21 -11.12
CA THR A 241 8.34 -0.81 -11.53
C THR A 241 9.30 0.07 -10.71
N LEU A 242 9.34 -0.14 -9.39
CA LEU A 242 10.22 0.61 -8.50
C LEU A 242 11.68 0.30 -8.80
N VAL A 243 12.07 -0.98 -8.85
CA VAL A 243 13.45 -1.37 -9.16
C VAL A 243 13.89 -0.77 -10.49
N PHE A 244 13.06 -0.85 -11.53
CA PHE A 244 13.36 -0.28 -12.84
C PHE A 244 13.54 1.25 -12.77
N CYS A 245 12.56 1.97 -12.22
CA CYS A 245 12.60 3.43 -12.15
C CYS A 245 13.78 3.95 -11.32
N TYR A 246 14.01 3.34 -10.14
CA TYR A 246 15.11 3.76 -9.25
C TYR A 246 16.48 3.45 -9.85
N SER A 247 16.66 2.30 -10.48
CA SER A 247 17.90 1.93 -11.17
C SER A 247 18.22 2.92 -12.29
N ARG A 248 17.23 3.29 -13.09
CA ARG A 248 17.40 4.26 -14.20
C ARG A 248 17.69 5.67 -13.68
N ILE A 249 16.96 6.13 -12.64
CA ILE A 249 17.22 7.44 -12.02
C ILE A 249 18.63 7.50 -11.46
N PHE A 250 19.04 6.48 -10.71
CA PHE A 250 20.37 6.39 -10.12
C PHE A 250 21.49 6.46 -11.18
N TRP A 251 21.32 5.70 -12.26
CA TRP A 251 22.29 5.71 -13.38
C TRP A 251 22.41 7.08 -14.02
N ILE A 252 21.29 7.78 -14.28
CA ILE A 252 21.27 9.10 -14.92
C ILE A 252 21.86 10.16 -14.00
N VAL A 253 21.49 10.16 -12.71
CA VAL A 253 22.05 11.09 -11.73
C VAL A 253 23.56 10.92 -11.62
N ARG A 254 24.07 9.70 -11.48
CA ARG A 254 25.53 9.43 -11.46
C ARG A 254 26.24 9.85 -12.75
N LYS A 255 25.61 9.60 -13.90
CA LYS A 255 26.17 10.04 -15.19
C LYS A 255 26.26 11.57 -15.26
N SER A 256 25.25 12.28 -14.77
CA SER A 256 25.23 13.75 -14.69
C SER A 256 26.32 14.29 -13.74
N GLU A 257 26.47 13.71 -12.57
CA GLU A 257 27.50 14.07 -11.58
C GLU A 257 28.93 13.87 -12.14
N ARG A 258 29.16 12.74 -12.86
CA ARG A 258 30.46 12.47 -13.50
C ARG A 258 30.76 13.51 -14.56
N LYS A 259 29.79 13.89 -15.40
CA LYS A 259 29.99 14.93 -16.42
C LYS A 259 30.32 16.29 -15.79
N LEU A 260 29.67 16.66 -14.70
CA LEU A 260 29.96 17.91 -13.98
C LEU A 260 31.39 17.93 -13.39
N LYS A 261 31.81 16.80 -12.80
CA LYS A 261 33.19 16.67 -12.25
C LYS A 261 34.25 16.78 -13.35
N LEU A 262 34.02 16.15 -14.51
CA LEU A 262 34.96 16.28 -15.67
C LEU A 262 35.01 17.71 -16.20
N GLY A 263 33.85 18.38 -16.33
CA GLY A 263 33.77 19.76 -16.79
C GLY A 263 34.44 20.76 -15.83
N HIS A 264 34.45 20.49 -14.52
CA HIS A 264 35.19 21.32 -13.55
C HIS A 264 36.70 21.04 -13.56
N GLY A 265 37.11 19.80 -13.84
CA GLY A 265 38.52 19.45 -14.00
C GLY A 265 39.18 20.19 -15.19
N LEU A 266 38.51 20.20 -16.34
CA LEU A 266 38.99 20.89 -17.55
C LEU A 266 39.04 22.42 -17.43
N LYS A 267 38.21 23.03 -16.59
CA LYS A 267 38.26 24.47 -16.29
C LYS A 267 39.39 24.85 -15.33
N LYS A 268 39.97 23.92 -14.62
CA LYS A 268 41.04 24.18 -13.64
C LYS A 268 42.43 24.09 -14.26
N GLU A 269 42.59 23.41 -15.39
CA GLU A 269 43.88 23.29 -16.13
C GLU A 269 44.11 24.37 -17.19
N GLY A 270 43.10 25.21 -17.49
CA GLY A 270 43.16 26.24 -18.56
C GLY A 270 43.27 27.68 -18.05
N ASN A 271 43.89 27.96 -16.89
CA ASN A 271 43.95 29.32 -16.34
C ASN A 271 45.36 29.95 -16.45
N ASP A 272 45.83 30.08 -17.68
CA ASP A 272 46.87 31.07 -18.03
C ASP A 272 46.45 31.76 -19.33
N GLY A 273 45.71 32.86 -19.21
CA GLY A 273 45.28 33.67 -20.36
C GLY A 273 44.14 34.62 -19.97
N LYS A 274 44.53 35.85 -19.58
CA LYS A 274 43.63 36.98 -19.34
C LYS A 274 42.72 37.25 -20.55
N PHE A 275 41.39 36.94 -20.43
CA PHE A 275 40.39 37.67 -21.20
C PHE A 275 39.15 37.89 -20.31
N LYS A 276 38.98 39.16 -19.90
CA LYS A 276 37.80 39.63 -19.14
C LYS A 276 36.60 39.70 -20.07
N LEU A 277 35.68 38.74 -20.02
CA LEU A 277 34.28 38.94 -20.41
C LEU A 277 33.37 38.87 -19.18
N LYS A 278 33.14 40.06 -18.63
CA LYS A 278 32.50 40.31 -17.36
C LYS A 278 31.01 40.66 -17.54
N CYS A 279 30.18 39.80 -18.16
CA CYS A 279 28.73 40.04 -18.17
C CYS A 279 27.82 38.78 -18.23
N CYS A 280 28.33 37.60 -18.65
CA CYS A 280 27.45 36.38 -18.80
C CYS A 280 27.48 35.43 -17.60
N GLY A 281 28.54 35.46 -16.77
CA GLY A 281 28.76 34.46 -15.72
C GLY A 281 27.76 34.44 -14.53
N LYS A 282 27.07 35.57 -14.25
CA LYS A 282 26.11 35.63 -13.13
C LYS A 282 24.76 34.97 -13.44
N LYS A 283 24.30 35.03 -14.70
CA LYS A 283 23.02 34.39 -15.11
C LYS A 283 23.17 32.87 -15.23
N GLU A 284 24.29 32.38 -15.77
CA GLU A 284 24.57 30.95 -15.92
C GLU A 284 24.81 30.29 -14.55
N ALA A 285 25.57 30.90 -13.65
CA ALA A 285 25.76 30.37 -12.28
C ALA A 285 24.49 30.34 -11.46
N LYS A 286 23.57 31.31 -11.65
CA LYS A 286 22.25 31.32 -10.98
C LYS A 286 21.34 30.22 -11.52
N SER A 287 21.29 30.02 -12.84
CA SER A 287 20.54 28.97 -13.51
C SER A 287 21.03 27.57 -13.12
N GLU A 288 22.35 27.37 -13.02
CA GLU A 288 22.96 26.11 -12.62
C GLU A 288 22.68 25.78 -11.13
N ASN A 289 22.72 26.79 -10.24
CA ASN A 289 22.37 26.60 -8.84
C ASN A 289 20.89 26.30 -8.63
N GLU A 290 20.00 26.94 -9.37
CA GLU A 290 18.56 26.66 -9.34
C GLU A 290 18.27 25.23 -9.84
N GLY A 291 18.96 24.77 -10.89
CA GLY A 291 18.86 23.39 -11.40
C GLY A 291 19.32 22.34 -10.37
N LYS A 292 20.48 22.56 -9.73
CA LYS A 292 20.99 21.67 -8.67
C LYS A 292 20.07 21.63 -7.45
N GLN A 293 19.49 22.76 -7.05
CA GLN A 293 18.56 22.84 -5.93
C GLN A 293 17.25 22.10 -6.23
N LYS A 294 16.73 22.23 -7.46
CA LYS A 294 15.52 21.52 -7.91
C LYS A 294 15.77 20.01 -7.92
N GLN A 295 16.87 19.56 -8.51
CA GLN A 295 17.25 18.15 -8.53
C GLN A 295 17.40 17.55 -7.11
N SER A 296 18.00 18.30 -6.18
CA SER A 296 18.14 17.88 -4.77
C SER A 296 16.76 17.69 -4.09
N LYS A 297 15.79 18.57 -4.37
CA LYS A 297 14.42 18.44 -3.85
C LYS A 297 13.72 17.21 -4.41
N ASP A 298 13.85 16.96 -5.73
CA ASP A 298 13.25 15.80 -6.38
C ASP A 298 13.82 14.48 -5.85
N LEU A 299 15.13 14.41 -5.60
CA LEU A 299 15.77 13.25 -4.98
C LEU A 299 15.34 13.01 -3.52
N LYS A 300 15.13 14.08 -2.74
CA LYS A 300 14.61 13.95 -1.36
C LYS A 300 13.21 13.37 -1.36
N LEU A 301 12.34 13.85 -2.24
CA LEU A 301 10.98 13.34 -2.35
C LEU A 301 10.96 11.90 -2.85
N LEU A 302 11.84 11.53 -3.77
CA LEU A 302 12.02 10.15 -4.21
C LEU A 302 12.38 9.22 -3.03
N LYS A 303 13.27 9.65 -2.12
CA LYS A 303 13.59 8.90 -0.91
C LYS A 303 12.37 8.69 0.00
N VAL A 304 11.51 9.69 0.14
CA VAL A 304 10.25 9.57 0.90
C VAL A 304 9.37 8.47 0.33
N ILE A 305 9.20 8.45 -1.00
CA ILE A 305 8.38 7.46 -1.71
C ILE A 305 8.95 6.04 -1.53
N LEU A 306 10.29 5.91 -1.62
CA LEU A 306 10.96 4.63 -1.38
C LEU A 306 10.70 4.12 0.04
N VAL A 307 10.79 5.00 1.05
CA VAL A 307 10.53 4.62 2.44
C VAL A 307 9.07 4.20 2.65
N ILE A 308 8.11 4.90 2.03
CA ILE A 308 6.69 4.50 2.07
C ILE A 308 6.52 3.09 1.49
N PHE A 309 7.12 2.81 0.33
CA PHE A 309 7.06 1.49 -0.28
C PHE A 309 7.72 0.41 0.58
N LEU A 310 8.91 0.68 1.12
CA LEU A 310 9.60 -0.27 2.01
C LEU A 310 8.81 -0.54 3.28
N ALA A 311 8.18 0.50 3.86
CA ALA A 311 7.29 0.34 4.99
C ALA A 311 6.09 -0.55 4.64
N PHE A 312 5.48 -0.35 3.45
CA PHE A 312 4.40 -1.20 2.95
C PHE A 312 4.85 -2.67 2.83
N VAL A 313 5.99 -2.93 2.18
CA VAL A 313 6.55 -4.28 2.05
C VAL A 313 6.79 -4.92 3.41
N PHE A 314 7.42 -4.18 4.33
CA PHE A 314 7.71 -4.65 5.68
C PHE A 314 6.43 -4.99 6.46
N CYS A 315 5.43 -4.14 6.40
CA CYS A 315 4.14 -4.34 7.07
C CYS A 315 3.37 -5.55 6.54
N TYR A 316 3.44 -5.85 5.24
CA TYR A 316 2.73 -6.99 4.65
C TYR A 316 3.51 -8.32 4.69
N THR A 317 4.84 -8.28 4.90
CA THR A 317 5.68 -9.49 4.94
C THR A 317 5.19 -10.53 5.95
N PRO A 318 4.85 -10.20 7.21
CA PRO A 318 4.42 -11.19 8.19
C PRO A 318 3.15 -11.94 7.77
N ILE A 319 2.13 -11.22 7.27
CA ILE A 319 0.87 -11.86 6.85
C ILE A 319 1.05 -12.72 5.61
N ILE A 320 1.88 -12.28 4.66
CA ILE A 320 2.20 -13.05 3.46
C ILE A 320 2.91 -14.35 3.85
N PHE A 321 3.90 -14.28 4.75
CA PHE A 321 4.61 -15.44 5.27
C PHE A 321 3.64 -16.46 5.90
N VAL A 322 2.81 -16.01 6.84
CA VAL A 322 1.85 -16.87 7.54
C VAL A 322 0.90 -17.54 6.57
N LYS A 323 0.38 -16.79 5.55
CA LYS A 323 -0.57 -17.31 4.57
C LYS A 323 0.06 -18.29 3.57
N ILE A 324 1.29 -18.04 3.10
CA ILE A 324 2.01 -18.95 2.20
C ILE A 324 2.29 -20.28 2.88
N PHE A 325 2.76 -20.24 4.13
CA PHE A 325 3.16 -21.44 4.86
C PHE A 325 2.02 -22.06 5.68
N LYS A 326 0.79 -21.53 5.59
CA LYS A 326 -0.42 -22.00 6.31
C LYS A 326 -0.14 -22.18 7.82
N LYS A 327 0.51 -21.18 8.44
CA LYS A 327 0.92 -21.19 9.85
C LYS A 327 -0.02 -20.42 10.77
N GLU A 328 -1.24 -20.14 10.33
CA GLU A 328 -2.23 -19.37 11.10
C GLU A 328 -2.48 -19.96 12.49
N LYS A 329 -2.69 -21.28 12.58
CA LYS A 329 -2.95 -21.98 13.83
C LYS A 329 -1.71 -22.13 14.72
N SER A 330 -0.54 -22.33 14.11
CA SER A 330 0.71 -22.59 14.85
C SER A 330 1.45 -21.32 15.27
N LEU A 331 1.19 -20.17 14.61
CA LEU A 331 1.85 -18.90 14.89
C LEU A 331 0.82 -17.77 15.07
N PRO A 332 -0.05 -17.82 16.08
CA PRO A 332 -1.13 -16.85 16.29
C PRO A 332 -0.63 -15.42 16.44
N ALA A 333 0.44 -15.22 17.21
CA ALA A 333 1.03 -13.88 17.38
C ALA A 333 1.53 -13.29 16.07
N LEU A 334 2.22 -14.07 15.21
CA LEU A 334 2.71 -13.61 13.93
C LEU A 334 1.57 -13.33 12.95
N ASN A 335 0.49 -14.10 13.00
CA ASN A 335 -0.72 -13.85 12.21
C ASN A 335 -1.38 -12.53 12.58
N ILE A 336 -1.53 -12.26 13.88
CA ILE A 336 -2.06 -10.97 14.38
C ILE A 336 -1.15 -9.81 14.02
N ILE A 337 0.17 -9.92 14.23
CA ILE A 337 1.16 -8.91 13.82
C ILE A 337 1.03 -8.63 12.31
N GLY A 338 0.82 -9.66 11.51
CA GLY A 338 0.60 -9.52 10.07
C GLY A 338 -0.66 -8.74 9.71
N TYR A 339 -1.78 -8.96 10.38
CA TYR A 339 -2.99 -8.16 10.22
C TYR A 339 -2.77 -6.72 10.65
N LEU A 340 -2.17 -6.51 11.84
CA LEU A 340 -1.84 -5.17 12.35
C LEU A 340 -0.88 -4.42 11.45
N GLY A 341 0.13 -5.10 10.88
CA GLY A 341 1.00 -4.52 9.85
C GLY A 341 0.20 -3.99 8.65
N GLY A 342 -0.72 -4.80 8.11
CA GLY A 342 -1.60 -4.37 7.03
C GLY A 342 -2.47 -3.16 7.39
N TYR A 343 -2.99 -3.08 8.61
CA TYR A 343 -3.78 -1.92 9.08
C TYR A 343 -2.91 -0.68 9.34
N CYS A 344 -1.69 -0.86 9.82
CA CYS A 344 -0.72 0.21 10.05
C CYS A 344 -0.39 0.99 8.77
N THR A 345 -0.46 0.36 7.58
CA THR A 345 -0.17 1.04 6.31
C THR A 345 -1.06 2.25 6.04
N GLY A 346 -2.32 2.24 6.49
CA GLY A 346 -3.24 3.36 6.35
C GLY A 346 -2.91 4.57 7.25
N CYS A 347 -2.14 4.40 8.31
CA CYS A 347 -1.80 5.48 9.24
C CYS A 347 -0.33 5.89 9.23
N ILE A 348 0.57 5.10 8.64
CA ILE A 348 2.02 5.36 8.68
C ILE A 348 2.45 6.49 7.72
N ASN A 349 1.72 6.72 6.62
CA ASN A 349 2.07 7.67 5.58
C ASN A 349 2.21 9.12 6.10
N PRO A 350 1.27 9.69 6.86
CA PRO A 350 1.42 11.01 7.47
C PRO A 350 2.66 11.13 8.37
N ILE A 351 2.97 10.07 9.12
CA ILE A 351 4.13 10.01 10.01
C ILE A 351 5.42 10.10 9.19
N ILE A 352 5.54 9.34 8.10
CA ILE A 352 6.69 9.37 7.20
C ILE A 352 6.87 10.77 6.59
N TYR A 353 5.77 11.45 6.18
CA TYR A 353 5.85 12.82 5.65
C TYR A 353 6.40 13.78 6.68
N VAL A 354 5.94 13.71 7.94
CA VAL A 354 6.43 14.57 9.03
C VAL A 354 7.91 14.32 9.32
N ILE A 355 8.34 13.07 9.40
CA ILE A 355 9.72 12.73 9.74
C ILE A 355 10.67 13.13 8.61
N MET A 356 10.35 12.80 7.37
CA MET A 356 11.31 12.89 6.27
C MET A 356 11.28 14.21 5.51
N SER A 357 10.20 15.01 5.58
CA SER A 357 10.06 16.20 4.74
C SER A 357 9.87 17.47 5.57
N ARG A 358 10.85 18.38 5.44
CA ARG A 358 10.75 19.74 6.03
C ARG A 358 9.62 20.57 5.41
N GLU A 359 9.29 20.32 4.14
CA GLU A 359 8.24 21.04 3.43
C GLU A 359 6.85 20.69 3.99
N TYR A 360 6.61 19.41 4.30
CA TYR A 360 5.37 18.95 4.95
C TYR A 360 5.26 19.48 6.38
N ARG A 361 6.32 19.38 7.18
CA ARG A 361 6.32 19.97 8.55
C ARG A 361 5.97 21.46 8.53
N ARG A 362 6.52 22.19 7.56
CA ARG A 362 6.21 23.62 7.40
C ARG A 362 4.75 23.85 7.03
N ALA A 363 4.20 23.10 6.08
CA ALA A 363 2.81 23.19 5.68
C ALA A 363 1.85 22.91 6.85
N TYR A 364 2.15 21.89 7.65
CA TYR A 364 1.38 21.61 8.87
C TYR A 364 1.49 22.75 9.89
N SER A 365 2.70 23.28 10.12
CA SER A 365 2.89 24.42 11.02
C SER A 365 2.15 25.68 10.55
N GLU A 366 2.13 25.95 9.24
CA GLU A 366 1.39 27.08 8.65
C GLU A 366 -0.13 26.90 8.83
N LEU A 367 -0.64 25.65 8.76
CA LEU A 367 -2.05 25.36 8.99
C LEU A 367 -2.51 25.73 10.40
N PHE A 368 -1.68 25.47 11.42
CA PHE A 368 -1.99 25.74 12.82
C PHE A 368 -1.70 27.20 13.22
N LYS A 369 -0.82 27.90 12.50
CA LYS A 369 -0.49 29.32 12.76
C LYS A 369 -1.53 30.30 12.21
N CYS A 370 -2.32 29.91 11.21
CA CYS A 370 -3.30 30.79 10.55
C CYS A 370 -4.42 31.29 11.48
N LYS A 371 -4.58 30.75 12.70
CA LYS A 371 -5.56 31.22 13.69
C LYS A 371 -5.14 32.49 14.47
N LYS A 372 -3.86 32.90 14.45
CA LYS A 372 -3.38 34.03 15.22
C LYS A 372 -3.48 35.40 14.50
N THR A 373 -3.61 35.41 13.17
CA THR A 373 -3.57 36.66 12.40
C THR A 373 -4.94 37.35 12.28
N VAL A 374 -6.05 36.69 12.58
CA VAL A 374 -7.39 37.29 12.50
C VAL A 374 -7.73 38.13 13.73
N HIS A 375 -7.08 37.91 14.88
CA HIS A 375 -7.35 38.66 16.10
C HIS A 375 -6.57 39.99 16.22
N SER A 376 -5.51 40.21 15.46
CA SER A 376 -4.68 41.41 15.55
C SER A 376 -5.10 42.54 14.60
N VAL A 377 -6.00 42.30 13.65
CA VAL A 377 -6.51 43.34 12.72
C VAL A 377 -7.78 44.00 13.26
N ALA A 378 -8.46 43.38 14.25
CA ALA A 378 -9.68 43.97 14.85
C ALA A 378 -9.40 45.01 15.93
N GLU A 379 -8.18 45.09 16.48
CA GLU A 379 -7.85 46.04 17.56
C GLU A 379 -7.26 47.38 17.11
N THR A 380 -6.92 47.53 15.81
CA THR A 380 -6.31 48.79 15.31
C THR A 380 -7.30 49.76 14.68
N HIS A 381 -8.61 49.47 14.67
CA HIS A 381 -9.63 50.38 14.11
C HIS A 381 -10.54 51.09 15.13
N THR A 382 -10.27 50.98 16.44
CA THR A 382 -11.10 51.62 17.49
C THR A 382 -10.39 52.74 18.27
N THR A 383 -9.26 53.27 17.79
CA THR A 383 -8.59 54.40 18.44
C THR A 383 -8.28 55.53 17.45
N SER A 384 -9.31 56.03 16.75
CA SER A 384 -9.27 57.36 16.11
C SER A 384 -10.69 57.80 15.79
N LEU A 385 -11.38 58.33 16.81
CA LEU A 385 -12.44 59.33 16.74
C LEU A 385 -12.38 60.17 18.01
#